data_f849ce838171be46a34f8947678cbbc8
#
_entry.id   f849ce838171be46a34f8947678cbbc8
#
_cell.length_a   1.000
_cell.length_b   1.000
_cell.length_c   1.000
_cell.angle_alpha   90.00
_cell.angle_beta   90.00
_cell.angle_gamma   90.00
#
_symmetry.space_group_name_H-M   'P 1'
#
loop_
_entity.id
_entity.type
_entity.pdbx_description
1 polymer ?
#
loop_
_entity_poly.entity_id
_entity_poly.type
_entity_poly.pdbx_seq_one_letter_code
_entity_poly.pdbx_strand_id
1 'polypeptide(L)'
;MKKNIFVTGGGGFIGSHLVERLVKLGHKVKTVVPYNIDNSWGWIDSFSKDVKKNIEVVSGDICDPNLILKESKNIEIFFHLAALISIPYSYKSPQSYISTNINGTVNLLEAAKNNKTEL
;
A
#
# COMPACT_ATOMS: atom_id res chain seq x y z
N MET A 1 -16.30 9.32 11.41
CA MET A 1 -16.93 9.05 10.09
C MET A 1 -16.10 8.01 9.36
N LYS A 2 -16.74 6.96 8.84
CA LYS A 2 -16.06 5.87 8.15
C LYS A 2 -15.56 6.32 6.77
N LYS A 3 -14.29 6.07 6.49
CA LYS A 3 -13.63 6.40 5.22
C LYS A 3 -13.15 5.15 4.51
N ASN A 4 -13.03 5.23 3.19
CA ASN A 4 -12.34 4.24 2.37
C ASN A 4 -10.89 4.71 2.19
N ILE A 5 -9.95 3.97 2.75
CA ILE A 5 -8.55 4.36 2.83
C ILE A 5 -7.68 3.32 2.12
N PHE A 6 -6.75 3.79 1.31
CA PHE A 6 -5.75 2.94 0.66
C PHE A 6 -4.37 3.22 1.22
N VAL A 7 -3.72 2.18 1.73
CA VAL A 7 -2.37 2.26 2.30
C VAL A 7 -1.43 1.47 1.40
N THR A 8 -0.39 2.11 0.86
CA THR A 8 0.71 1.37 0.24
C THR A 8 1.75 1.05 1.30
N GLY A 9 2.40 -0.10 1.17
CA GLY A 9 3.36 -0.54 2.19
C GLY A 9 2.74 -1.04 3.48
N GLY A 10 1.45 -1.42 3.46
CA GLY A 10 0.74 -1.89 4.65
C GLY A 10 1.27 -3.19 5.26
N GLY A 11 2.05 -3.98 4.50
CA GLY A 11 2.74 -5.16 5.03
C GLY A 11 4.05 -4.85 5.76
N GLY A 12 4.57 -3.63 5.65
CA GLY A 12 5.79 -3.19 6.31
C GLY A 12 5.58 -2.88 7.80
N PHE A 13 6.67 -2.58 8.51
CA PHE A 13 6.62 -2.33 9.96
C PHE A 13 5.75 -1.12 10.30
N ILE A 14 6.01 0.04 9.72
CA ILE A 14 5.22 1.25 9.98
C ILE A 14 3.82 1.13 9.38
N GLY A 15 3.74 0.68 8.12
CA GLY A 15 2.47 0.55 7.41
C GLY A 15 1.48 -0.38 8.10
N SER A 16 1.96 -1.50 8.66
CA SER A 16 1.08 -2.44 9.38
C SER A 16 0.47 -1.83 10.64
N HIS A 17 1.25 -1.07 11.40
CA HIS A 17 0.73 -0.35 12.57
C HIS A 17 -0.33 0.68 12.16
N LEU A 18 -0.11 1.41 11.07
CA LEU A 18 -1.10 2.35 10.55
C LEU A 18 -2.38 1.63 10.11
N VAL A 19 -2.27 0.56 9.33
CA VAL A 19 -3.41 -0.24 8.87
C VAL A 19 -4.24 -0.74 10.05
N GLU A 20 -3.60 -1.35 11.04
CA GLU A 20 -4.28 -1.83 12.24
C GLU A 20 -5.01 -0.70 12.98
N ARG A 21 -4.36 0.44 13.13
CA ARG A 21 -4.97 1.61 13.80
C ARG A 21 -6.18 2.13 13.05
N LEU A 22 -6.09 2.25 11.73
CA LEU A 22 -7.20 2.72 10.88
C LEU A 22 -8.41 1.77 10.96
N VAL A 23 -8.16 0.45 10.94
CA VAL A 23 -9.24 -0.55 11.11
C VAL A 23 -9.89 -0.42 12.49
N LYS A 24 -9.09 -0.28 13.57
CA LYS A 24 -9.61 -0.09 14.93
C LYS A 24 -10.41 1.20 15.09
N LEU A 25 -10.15 2.21 14.27
CA LEU A 25 -10.93 3.45 14.21
C LEU A 25 -12.21 3.31 13.38
N GLY A 26 -12.46 2.15 12.78
CA GLY A 26 -13.68 1.86 12.04
C GLY A 26 -13.64 2.17 10.55
N HIS A 27 -12.48 2.51 10.00
CA HIS A 27 -12.31 2.76 8.58
C HIS A 27 -12.27 1.46 7.75
N LYS A 28 -12.63 1.55 6.48
CA LYS A 28 -12.37 0.50 5.49
C LYS A 28 -10.97 0.69 4.93
N VAL A 29 -10.13 -0.32 5.08
CA VAL A 29 -8.73 -0.22 4.65
C VAL A 29 -8.45 -1.23 3.54
N LYS A 30 -7.95 -0.71 2.44
CA LYS A 30 -7.33 -1.49 1.37
C LYS A 30 -5.82 -1.28 1.43
N THR A 31 -5.03 -2.30 1.22
CA THR A 31 -3.59 -2.18 1.13
C THR A 31 -3.02 -3.02 0.01
N VAL A 32 -1.95 -2.53 -0.60
CA VAL A 32 -1.18 -3.31 -1.57
C VAL A 32 0.08 -3.84 -0.91
N VAL A 33 0.34 -5.11 -1.13
CA VAL A 33 1.56 -5.79 -0.70
C VAL A 33 2.27 -6.39 -1.91
N PRO A 34 3.60 -6.44 -1.94
CA PRO A 34 4.31 -7.05 -3.05
C PRO A 34 3.93 -8.52 -3.20
N TYR A 35 3.74 -8.94 -4.45
CA TYR A 35 3.57 -10.36 -4.74
C TYR A 35 4.80 -11.15 -4.27
N ASN A 36 4.58 -12.27 -3.61
CA ASN A 36 5.64 -13.19 -3.23
C ASN A 36 5.14 -14.63 -3.29
N ILE A 37 6.07 -15.57 -3.48
CA ILE A 37 5.74 -16.98 -3.67
C ILE A 37 5.14 -17.62 -2.42
N ASP A 38 5.47 -17.09 -1.24
CA ASP A 38 4.96 -17.61 0.04
C ASP A 38 3.56 -17.10 0.37
N ASN A 39 3.02 -16.26 -0.48
CA ASN A 39 1.72 -15.61 -0.28
C ASN A 39 1.61 -14.90 1.07
N SER A 40 2.71 -14.33 1.53
CA SER A 40 2.79 -13.58 2.78
C SER A 40 2.32 -12.14 2.60
N TRP A 41 1.63 -11.63 3.60
CA TRP A 41 1.24 -10.22 3.70
C TRP A 41 2.16 -9.42 4.63
N GLY A 42 3.36 -9.95 4.93
CA GLY A 42 4.29 -9.32 5.85
C GLY A 42 3.74 -9.27 7.28
N TRP A 43 3.85 -8.13 7.94
CA TRP A 43 3.39 -7.96 9.32
C TRP A 43 1.88 -8.15 9.50
N ILE A 44 1.07 -8.00 8.44
CA ILE A 44 -0.38 -8.27 8.48
C ILE A 44 -0.66 -9.73 8.84
N ASP A 45 0.23 -10.67 8.53
CA ASP A 45 0.04 -12.08 8.86
C ASP A 45 -0.12 -12.31 10.37
N SER A 46 0.46 -11.44 11.20
CA SER A 46 0.37 -11.51 12.66
C SER A 46 -0.91 -10.90 13.25
N PHE A 47 -1.73 -10.25 12.45
CA PHE A 47 -2.95 -9.61 12.94
C PHE A 47 -4.00 -10.63 13.40
N SER A 48 -4.86 -10.22 14.34
CA SER A 48 -6.01 -11.01 14.75
C SER A 48 -6.98 -11.21 13.57
N LYS A 49 -7.77 -12.28 13.63
CA LYS A 49 -8.79 -12.56 12.61
C LYS A 49 -9.80 -11.42 12.46
N ASP A 50 -10.14 -10.77 13.58
CA ASP A 50 -11.09 -9.64 13.56
C ASP A 50 -10.55 -8.42 12.82
N VAL A 51 -9.27 -8.14 12.92
CA VAL A 51 -8.63 -7.07 12.15
C VAL A 51 -8.52 -7.46 10.68
N LYS A 52 -8.02 -8.68 10.41
CA LYS A 52 -7.83 -9.17 9.03
C LYS A 52 -9.10 -9.13 8.17
N LYS A 53 -10.25 -9.48 8.72
CA LYS A 53 -11.52 -9.46 7.97
C LYS A 53 -11.98 -8.07 7.52
N ASN A 54 -11.41 -7.01 8.11
CA ASN A 54 -11.73 -5.63 7.78
C ASN A 54 -10.67 -4.96 6.88
N ILE A 55 -9.73 -5.74 6.37
CA ILE A 55 -8.69 -5.28 5.45
C ILE A 55 -8.87 -6.00 4.12
N GLU A 56 -8.85 -5.24 3.03
CA GLU A 56 -8.71 -5.79 1.68
C GLU A 56 -7.24 -5.74 1.29
N VAL A 57 -6.62 -6.91 1.10
CA VAL A 57 -5.22 -7.01 0.70
C VAL A 57 -5.12 -7.33 -0.77
N VAL A 58 -4.41 -6.49 -1.51
CA VAL A 58 -4.12 -6.65 -2.94
C VAL A 58 -2.65 -7.00 -3.11
N SER A 59 -2.38 -8.11 -3.77
CA SER A 59 -1.01 -8.44 -4.20
C SER A 59 -0.70 -7.71 -5.50
N GLY A 60 0.39 -6.96 -5.52
CA GLY A 60 0.79 -6.23 -6.71
C GLY A 60 1.97 -5.31 -6.49
N ASP A 61 2.32 -4.58 -7.54
CA ASP A 61 3.43 -3.63 -7.55
C ASP A 61 2.91 -2.22 -7.80
N ILE A 62 3.34 -1.27 -6.98
CA ILE A 62 2.98 0.14 -7.18
C ILE A 62 3.55 0.72 -8.47
N CYS A 63 4.51 0.05 -9.08
CA CYS A 63 5.05 0.42 -10.40
C CYS A 63 4.06 0.13 -11.55
N ASP A 64 3.00 -0.64 -11.30
CA ASP A 64 1.95 -0.88 -12.28
C ASP A 64 0.86 0.20 -12.18
N PRO A 65 0.84 1.16 -13.11
CA PRO A 65 -0.14 2.26 -13.09
C PRO A 65 -1.58 1.77 -13.25
N ASN A 66 -1.80 0.69 -14.00
CA ASN A 66 -3.13 0.14 -14.23
C ASN A 66 -3.70 -0.49 -12.96
N LEU A 67 -2.86 -1.23 -12.22
CA LEU A 67 -3.25 -1.79 -10.92
C LEU A 67 -3.65 -0.67 -9.96
N ILE A 68 -2.79 0.34 -9.80
CA ILE A 68 -3.04 1.43 -8.88
C ILE A 68 -4.30 2.21 -9.25
N LEU A 69 -4.49 2.54 -10.52
CA LEU A 69 -5.68 3.25 -10.98
C LEU A 69 -6.97 2.44 -10.74
N LYS A 70 -6.93 1.13 -10.97
CA LYS A 70 -8.06 0.23 -10.72
C LYS A 70 -8.39 0.14 -9.23
N GLU A 71 -7.38 -0.13 -8.41
CA GLU A 71 -7.58 -0.39 -6.98
C GLU A 71 -7.87 0.88 -6.17
N SER A 72 -7.59 2.05 -6.73
CA SER A 72 -7.86 3.33 -6.08
C SER A 72 -9.29 3.86 -6.31
N LYS A 73 -10.11 3.15 -7.06
CA LYS A 73 -11.52 3.54 -7.26
C LYS A 73 -12.28 3.59 -5.93
N ASN A 74 -13.03 4.66 -5.72
CA ASN A 74 -13.81 4.90 -4.50
C ASN A 74 -12.96 5.04 -3.22
N ILE A 75 -11.67 5.28 -3.36
CA ILE A 75 -10.77 5.61 -2.24
C ILE A 75 -10.84 7.11 -1.97
N GLU A 76 -10.98 7.48 -0.71
CA GLU A 76 -11.06 8.88 -0.29
C GLU A 76 -9.70 9.41 0.17
N ILE A 77 -8.87 8.56 0.76
CA ILE A 77 -7.56 8.94 1.30
C ILE A 77 -6.51 7.90 0.93
N PHE A 78 -5.34 8.35 0.47
CA PHE A 78 -4.14 7.54 0.34
C PHE A 78 -3.16 7.82 1.47
N PHE A 79 -2.54 6.76 1.98
CA PHE A 79 -1.30 6.83 2.76
C PHE A 79 -0.22 6.09 1.98
N HIS A 80 0.73 6.82 1.44
CA HIS A 80 1.77 6.25 0.60
C HIS A 80 3.06 6.01 1.40
N LEU A 81 3.25 4.76 1.86
CA LEU A 81 4.40 4.35 2.66
C LEU A 81 5.30 3.34 1.94
N ALA A 82 4.85 2.78 0.81
CA ALA A 82 5.65 1.82 0.07
C ALA A 82 6.92 2.45 -0.49
N ALA A 83 8.06 1.88 -0.15
CA ALA A 83 9.36 2.29 -0.66
C ALA A 83 10.39 1.17 -0.51
N LEU A 84 11.40 1.16 -1.36
CA LEU A 84 12.63 0.42 -1.13
C LEU A 84 13.59 1.30 -0.34
N ILE A 85 14.11 0.80 0.78
CA ILE A 85 14.90 1.61 1.72
C ILE A 85 16.27 1.02 2.08
N SER A 86 16.57 -0.21 1.67
CA SER A 86 17.84 -0.87 1.98
C SER A 86 19.00 -0.22 1.25
N ILE A 87 19.91 0.42 1.98
CA ILE A 87 21.10 1.06 1.39
C ILE A 87 21.97 0.06 0.64
N PRO A 88 22.36 -1.11 1.20
CA PRO A 88 23.17 -2.08 0.48
C PRO A 88 22.53 -2.57 -0.82
N TYR A 89 21.23 -2.81 -0.82
CA TYR A 89 20.52 -3.28 -2.01
C TYR A 89 20.43 -2.19 -3.09
N SER A 90 20.39 -0.90 -2.71
CA SER A 90 20.37 0.21 -3.66
C SER A 90 21.59 0.26 -4.58
N TYR A 91 22.73 -0.18 -4.08
CA TYR A 91 23.95 -0.28 -4.91
C TYR A 91 23.89 -1.45 -5.89
N LYS A 92 23.16 -2.52 -5.56
CA LYS A 92 23.00 -3.68 -6.44
C LYS A 92 21.93 -3.50 -7.50
N SER A 93 20.87 -2.77 -7.16
CA SER A 93 19.71 -2.61 -8.02
C SER A 93 19.16 -1.17 -7.98
N PRO A 94 19.93 -0.17 -8.46
CA PRO A 94 19.52 1.23 -8.40
C PRO A 94 18.23 1.51 -9.18
N GLN A 95 18.03 0.84 -10.30
CA GLN A 95 16.81 1.00 -11.12
C GLN A 95 15.53 0.60 -10.36
N SER A 96 15.60 -0.41 -9.51
CA SER A 96 14.46 -0.82 -8.69
C SER A 96 14.03 0.30 -7.74
N TYR A 97 14.99 1.06 -7.19
CA TYR A 97 14.71 2.21 -6.32
C TYR A 97 14.05 3.35 -7.06
N ILE A 98 14.51 3.66 -8.27
CA ILE A 98 13.88 4.66 -9.13
C ILE A 98 12.46 4.23 -9.50
N SER A 99 12.31 3.00 -9.95
CA SER A 99 11.00 2.47 -10.35
C SER A 99 10.00 2.49 -9.18
N THR A 100 10.38 2.01 -8.03
CA THR A 100 9.50 1.94 -6.86
C THR A 100 9.28 3.31 -6.24
N ASN A 101 10.35 4.03 -5.90
CA ASN A 101 10.24 5.24 -5.08
C ASN A 101 9.84 6.48 -5.91
N ILE A 102 10.18 6.51 -7.19
CA ILE A 102 9.82 7.63 -8.07
C ILE A 102 8.60 7.27 -8.91
N ASN A 103 8.69 6.28 -9.78
CA ASN A 103 7.57 5.94 -10.67
C ASN A 103 6.35 5.43 -9.91
N GLY A 104 6.55 4.64 -8.85
CA GLY A 104 5.48 4.21 -7.97
C GLY A 104 4.74 5.39 -7.35
N THR A 105 5.48 6.39 -6.86
CA THR A 105 4.90 7.61 -6.30
C THR A 105 4.13 8.41 -7.35
N VAL A 106 4.67 8.54 -8.57
CA VAL A 106 3.96 9.19 -9.68
C VAL A 106 2.64 8.48 -9.98
N ASN A 107 2.63 7.15 -9.99
CA ASN A 107 1.42 6.37 -10.22
C ASN A 107 0.34 6.66 -9.17
N LEU A 108 0.73 6.80 -7.90
CA LEU A 108 -0.19 7.16 -6.82
C LEU A 108 -0.73 8.60 -6.98
N LEU A 109 0.13 9.54 -7.33
CA LEU A 109 -0.27 10.94 -7.57
C LEU A 109 -1.25 11.05 -8.73
N GLU A 110 -0.99 10.37 -9.84
CA GLU A 110 -1.90 10.36 -11.00
C GLU A 110 -3.24 9.69 -10.67
N ALA A 111 -3.22 8.60 -9.92
CA ALA A 111 -4.44 7.95 -9.47
C ALA A 111 -5.25 8.85 -8.52
N ALA A 112 -4.58 9.51 -7.58
CA ALA A 112 -5.22 10.46 -6.67
C ALA A 112 -5.88 11.62 -7.43
N LYS A 113 -5.18 12.19 -8.40
CA LYS A 113 -5.70 13.25 -9.27
C LYS A 113 -6.93 12.79 -10.05
N ASN A 114 -6.86 11.61 -10.69
CA ASN A 114 -7.95 11.07 -11.49
C ASN A 114 -9.19 10.74 -10.65
N ASN A 115 -9.01 10.25 -9.45
CA ASN A 115 -10.09 9.84 -8.55
C ASN A 115 -10.49 10.91 -7.53
N LYS A 116 -9.85 12.08 -7.57
CA LYS A 116 -10.02 13.17 -6.58
C LYS A 116 -9.83 12.68 -5.14
N THR A 117 -8.82 11.82 -4.97
CA THR A 117 -8.44 11.25 -3.67
C THR A 117 -7.45 12.16 -2.96
N GLU A 118 -7.60 12.32 -1.66
CA GLU A 118 -6.64 13.03 -0.81
C GLU A 118 -5.40 12.13 -0.59
N LEU A 119 -4.20 12.72 -0.72
CA LEU A 119 -2.92 12.03 -0.56
C LEU A 119 -2.10 12.66 0.56
#